data_9bb9a01e6eedff52e729cc35b2741f75
#
_entry.id   9bb9a01e6eedff52e729cc35b2741f75
#
_cell.length_a   1.000
_cell.length_b   1.000
_cell.length_c   1.000
_cell.angle_alpha   90.00
_cell.angle_beta   90.00
_cell.angle_gamma   90.00
#
_symmetry.space_group_name_H-M   'P 1'
#
loop_
_entity.id
_entity.type
_entity.pdbx_description
1 polymer ?
#
loop_
_entity_poly.entity_id
_entity_poly.type
_entity_poly.pdbx_seq_one_letter_code
_entity_poly.pdbx_strand_id
1 'polypeptide(L)'
;RESIENNIGNFDTTQISHLTSIYPTLRLNYLQQIVPSKNAYLERIVLNEIFCQEIRDGEFAKKLSSAVFVQNTYDLCELLKNKDLDRKEVDVWNHSLFLITLVHCAKSVCLTKFKDDTLFSNLMDLLKEEVMKGNLYPDVYASVYDIVYWFNHNKSYYGRQVSVDPKTGTRFCVEIEDVGDVDKRRAEIGL
;
A
#
# COMPACT_ATOMS: atom_id res chain seq x y z
N ARG A 1 -5.86 -16.31 -19.68
CA ARG A 1 -4.77 -15.38 -19.36
C ARG A 1 -4.28 -14.70 -20.62
N GLU A 2 -3.75 -15.43 -21.62
CA GLU A 2 -3.30 -14.85 -22.91
C GLU A 2 -4.36 -14.02 -23.65
N SER A 3 -5.64 -14.40 -23.58
CA SER A 3 -6.71 -13.66 -24.25
C SER A 3 -7.02 -12.31 -23.58
N ILE A 4 -6.80 -12.19 -22.27
CA ILE A 4 -6.97 -10.94 -21.52
C ILE A 4 -5.77 -10.03 -21.78
N GLU A 5 -4.55 -10.56 -21.70
CA GLU A 5 -3.31 -9.81 -21.94
C GLU A 5 -3.26 -9.22 -23.36
N ASN A 6 -3.73 -9.96 -24.38
CA ASN A 6 -3.74 -9.51 -25.75
C ASN A 6 -4.85 -8.50 -26.11
N ASN A 7 -5.88 -8.37 -25.26
CA ASN A 7 -7.02 -7.47 -25.50
C ASN A 7 -7.13 -6.30 -24.53
N ILE A 8 -6.28 -6.23 -23.52
CA ILE A 8 -6.31 -5.22 -22.45
C ILE A 8 -6.31 -3.79 -23.00
N GLY A 9 -5.56 -3.51 -24.08
CA GLY A 9 -5.52 -2.19 -24.72
C GLY A 9 -6.84 -1.73 -25.35
N ASN A 10 -7.80 -2.63 -25.52
CA ASN A 10 -9.08 -2.34 -26.13
C ASN A 10 -10.24 -2.19 -25.14
N PHE A 11 -10.01 -2.41 -23.84
CA PHE A 11 -11.04 -2.27 -22.82
C PHE A 11 -11.26 -0.81 -22.43
N ASP A 12 -12.52 -0.41 -22.35
CA ASP A 12 -12.90 0.86 -21.75
C ASP A 12 -12.85 0.80 -20.22
N THR A 13 -13.00 1.95 -19.57
CA THR A 13 -12.96 2.07 -18.11
C THR A 13 -14.01 1.22 -17.38
N THR A 14 -15.17 0.98 -18.02
CA THR A 14 -16.26 0.17 -17.47
C THR A 14 -15.90 -1.31 -17.52
N GLN A 15 -15.30 -1.75 -18.61
CA GLN A 15 -14.82 -3.12 -18.78
C GLN A 15 -13.66 -3.42 -17.82
N ILE A 16 -12.77 -2.45 -17.63
CA ILE A 16 -11.67 -2.54 -16.65
C ILE A 16 -12.22 -2.67 -15.23
N SER A 17 -13.21 -1.84 -14.87
CA SER A 17 -13.89 -1.91 -13.59
C SER A 17 -14.56 -3.27 -13.37
N HIS A 18 -15.18 -3.82 -14.41
CA HIS A 18 -15.81 -5.14 -14.36
C HIS A 18 -14.78 -6.26 -14.18
N LEU A 19 -13.68 -6.23 -14.93
CA LEU A 19 -12.60 -7.22 -14.80
C LEU A 19 -11.93 -7.18 -13.41
N THR A 20 -11.70 -6.00 -12.87
CA THR A 20 -11.17 -5.84 -11.50
C THR A 20 -12.15 -6.30 -10.44
N SER A 21 -13.47 -6.26 -10.71
CA SER A 21 -14.48 -6.80 -9.78
C SER A 21 -14.59 -8.32 -9.82
N ILE A 22 -14.45 -8.94 -11.00
CA ILE A 22 -14.60 -10.40 -11.16
C ILE A 22 -13.33 -11.15 -10.74
N TYR A 23 -12.16 -10.66 -11.13
CA TYR A 23 -10.89 -11.33 -10.85
C TYR A 23 -10.54 -11.39 -9.37
N PRO A 24 -10.69 -10.30 -8.61
CA PRO A 24 -10.57 -10.33 -7.15
C PRO A 24 -11.53 -11.33 -6.51
N THR A 25 -12.77 -11.43 -7.00
CA THR A 25 -13.78 -12.36 -6.46
C THR A 25 -13.39 -13.82 -6.66
N LEU A 26 -12.87 -14.18 -7.83
CA LEU A 26 -12.40 -15.54 -8.10
C LEU A 26 -11.19 -15.90 -7.24
N ARG A 27 -10.27 -14.97 -7.04
CA ARG A 27 -9.13 -15.15 -6.14
C ARG A 27 -9.53 -15.12 -4.67
N LEU A 28 -10.49 -14.28 -4.32
CA LEU A 28 -11.08 -14.26 -2.98
C LEU A 28 -11.58 -15.65 -2.60
N ASN A 29 -12.37 -16.28 -3.47
CA ASN A 29 -12.86 -17.64 -3.25
C ASN A 29 -11.73 -18.66 -3.05
N TYR A 30 -10.61 -18.51 -3.75
CA TYR A 30 -9.43 -19.34 -3.59
C TYR A 30 -8.69 -19.07 -2.26
N LEU A 31 -8.50 -17.80 -1.92
CA LEU A 31 -7.80 -17.40 -0.69
C LEU A 31 -8.64 -17.64 0.56
N GLN A 32 -9.95 -17.50 0.51
CA GLN A 32 -10.86 -17.86 1.61
C GLN A 32 -10.81 -19.36 1.94
N GLN A 33 -10.47 -20.21 0.98
CA GLN A 33 -10.21 -21.62 1.23
C GLN A 33 -8.88 -21.88 1.95
N ILE A 34 -7.90 -20.97 1.77
CA ILE A 34 -6.54 -21.13 2.31
C ILE A 34 -6.37 -20.32 3.60
N VAL A 35 -6.91 -19.12 3.67
CA VAL A 35 -6.79 -18.20 4.79
C VAL A 35 -8.15 -17.54 5.07
N PRO A 36 -8.96 -18.10 5.95
CA PRO A 36 -10.23 -17.49 6.30
C PRO A 36 -10.01 -16.17 7.04
N SER A 37 -10.36 -15.06 6.40
CA SER A 37 -10.46 -13.74 7.04
C SER A 37 -11.93 -13.38 7.28
N LYS A 38 -12.19 -12.65 8.36
CA LYS A 38 -13.52 -12.12 8.67
C LYS A 38 -13.75 -10.74 8.06
N ASN A 39 -12.71 -10.13 7.50
CA ASN A 39 -12.74 -8.77 7.00
C ASN A 39 -12.68 -8.73 5.46
N ALA A 40 -13.85 -8.56 4.83
CA ALA A 40 -13.97 -8.53 3.37
C ALA A 40 -13.24 -7.34 2.72
N TYR A 41 -13.04 -6.23 3.43
CA TYR A 41 -12.28 -5.09 2.91
C TYR A 41 -10.79 -5.40 2.84
N LEU A 42 -10.23 -5.94 3.91
CA LEU A 42 -8.82 -6.30 3.96
C LEU A 42 -8.49 -7.38 2.90
N GLU A 43 -9.36 -8.39 2.77
CA GLU A 43 -9.24 -9.40 1.73
C GLU A 43 -9.21 -8.78 0.33
N ARG A 44 -10.13 -7.87 0.03
CA ARG A 44 -10.19 -7.20 -1.27
C ARG A 44 -8.93 -6.38 -1.55
N ILE A 45 -8.45 -5.62 -0.57
CA ILE A 45 -7.25 -4.79 -0.70
C ILE A 45 -6.02 -5.65 -1.02
N VAL A 46 -5.84 -6.75 -0.30
CA VAL A 46 -4.73 -7.69 -0.51
C VAL A 46 -4.84 -8.39 -1.86
N LEU A 47 -6.04 -8.77 -2.27
CA LEU A 47 -6.28 -9.38 -3.59
C LEU A 47 -5.95 -8.43 -4.73
N ASN A 48 -6.32 -7.17 -4.61
CA ASN A 48 -5.98 -6.13 -5.55
C ASN A 48 -4.46 -5.96 -5.66
N GLU A 49 -3.74 -6.04 -4.53
CA GLU A 49 -2.28 -6.02 -4.51
C GLU A 49 -1.68 -7.18 -5.31
N ILE A 50 -2.13 -8.41 -5.02
CA ILE A 50 -1.67 -9.61 -5.72
C ILE A 50 -1.96 -9.51 -7.22
N PHE A 51 -3.16 -9.06 -7.59
CA PHE A 51 -3.54 -8.83 -8.98
C PHE A 51 -2.60 -7.83 -9.67
N CYS A 52 -2.33 -6.68 -9.04
CA CYS A 52 -1.44 -5.69 -9.59
C CYS A 52 0.00 -6.19 -9.74
N GLN A 53 0.46 -7.08 -8.86
CA GLN A 53 1.76 -7.72 -8.99
C GLN A 53 1.84 -8.69 -10.17
N GLU A 54 0.74 -9.31 -10.54
CA GLU A 54 0.71 -10.26 -11.68
C GLU A 54 0.67 -9.57 -13.05
N ILE A 55 0.09 -8.37 -13.14
CA ILE A 55 -0.05 -7.63 -14.39
C ILE A 55 1.09 -6.65 -14.66
N ARG A 56 2.29 -6.90 -14.15
CA ARG A 56 3.41 -5.94 -14.06
C ARG A 56 3.87 -5.29 -15.37
N ASP A 57 3.56 -5.85 -16.53
CA ASP A 57 4.16 -5.43 -17.79
C ASP A 57 3.25 -4.51 -18.61
N GLY A 58 3.83 -3.39 -19.03
CA GLY A 58 3.23 -2.44 -19.95
C GLY A 58 2.68 -1.15 -19.31
N GLU A 59 2.48 -0.13 -20.15
CA GLU A 59 1.99 1.18 -19.71
C GLU A 59 0.56 1.12 -19.16
N PHE A 60 -0.27 0.26 -19.73
CA PHE A 60 -1.63 0.02 -19.28
C PHE A 60 -1.65 -0.59 -17.88
N ALA A 61 -0.82 -1.61 -17.63
CA ALA A 61 -0.70 -2.24 -16.31
C ALA A 61 -0.31 -1.22 -15.23
N LYS A 62 0.59 -0.30 -15.55
CA LYS A 62 0.98 0.79 -14.63
C LYS A 62 -0.19 1.73 -14.32
N LYS A 63 -0.98 2.12 -15.33
CA LYS A 63 -2.16 2.98 -15.13
C LYS A 63 -3.24 2.28 -14.32
N LEU A 64 -3.51 1.00 -14.62
CA LEU A 64 -4.49 0.19 -13.91
C LEU A 64 -4.06 -0.01 -12.45
N SER A 65 -2.81 -0.40 -12.21
CA SER A 65 -2.28 -0.56 -10.86
C SER A 65 -2.39 0.73 -10.04
N SER A 66 -2.07 1.88 -10.63
CA SER A 66 -2.23 3.17 -9.97
C SER A 66 -3.68 3.45 -9.56
N ALA A 67 -4.64 3.19 -10.45
CA ALA A 67 -6.06 3.38 -10.13
C ALA A 67 -6.54 2.43 -9.03
N VAL A 68 -6.11 1.17 -9.08
CA VAL A 68 -6.42 0.16 -8.04
C VAL A 68 -5.83 0.54 -6.70
N PHE A 69 -4.59 1.03 -6.64
CA PHE A 69 -3.98 1.45 -5.38
C PHE A 69 -4.61 2.71 -4.80
N VAL A 70 -5.06 3.65 -5.62
CA VAL A 70 -5.85 4.79 -5.15
C VAL A 70 -7.17 4.30 -4.54
N GLN A 71 -7.88 3.37 -5.19
CA GLN A 71 -9.10 2.77 -4.63
C GLN A 71 -8.81 2.02 -3.32
N ASN A 72 -7.73 1.24 -3.27
CA ASN A 72 -7.30 0.58 -2.04
C ASN A 72 -7.04 1.58 -0.91
N THR A 73 -6.55 2.79 -1.21
CA THR A 73 -6.33 3.83 -0.20
C THR A 73 -7.66 4.31 0.39
N TYR A 74 -8.69 4.52 -0.43
CA TYR A 74 -10.04 4.83 0.06
C TYR A 74 -10.60 3.72 0.92
N ASP A 75 -10.48 2.47 0.46
CA ASP A 75 -10.97 1.29 1.17
C ASP A 75 -10.24 1.11 2.53
N LEU A 76 -8.94 1.38 2.58
CA LEU A 76 -8.17 1.39 3.83
C LEU A 76 -8.64 2.48 4.79
N CYS A 77 -8.87 3.69 4.31
CA CYS A 77 -9.39 4.77 5.13
C CYS A 77 -10.76 4.40 5.74
N GLU A 78 -11.65 3.80 4.96
CA GLU A 78 -12.96 3.34 5.47
C GLU A 78 -12.83 2.21 6.49
N LEU A 79 -11.97 1.23 6.22
CA LEU A 79 -11.64 0.15 7.16
C LEU A 79 -11.17 0.71 8.51
N LEU A 80 -10.20 1.62 8.47
CA LEU A 80 -9.60 2.20 9.68
C LEU A 80 -10.59 3.09 10.44
N LYS A 81 -11.42 3.88 9.76
CA LYS A 81 -12.49 4.68 10.38
C LYS A 81 -13.51 3.83 11.11
N ASN A 82 -13.86 2.69 10.54
CA ASN A 82 -14.83 1.77 11.13
C ASN A 82 -14.24 0.93 12.27
N LYS A 83 -12.95 1.09 12.57
CA LYS A 83 -12.21 0.34 13.60
C LYS A 83 -12.24 -1.19 13.38
N ASP A 84 -12.24 -1.58 12.11
CA ASP A 84 -12.31 -2.98 11.71
C ASP A 84 -10.93 -3.64 11.58
N LEU A 85 -9.84 -2.92 11.93
CA LEU A 85 -8.50 -3.49 11.91
C LEU A 85 -8.22 -4.26 13.20
N ASP A 86 -8.02 -5.58 13.06
CA ASP A 86 -7.52 -6.44 14.13
C ASP A 86 -6.07 -6.84 13.83
N ARG A 87 -5.18 -6.65 14.80
CA ARG A 87 -3.78 -7.03 14.69
C ARG A 87 -3.60 -8.49 14.31
N LYS A 88 -4.45 -9.38 14.81
CA LYS A 88 -4.40 -10.82 14.48
C LYS A 88 -4.71 -11.06 13.00
N GLU A 89 -5.57 -10.26 12.38
CA GLU A 89 -5.84 -10.36 10.95
C GLU A 89 -4.67 -9.83 10.13
N VAL A 90 -4.05 -8.73 10.57
CA VAL A 90 -2.82 -8.21 9.93
C VAL A 90 -1.70 -9.24 9.97
N ASP A 91 -1.54 -9.97 11.07
CA ASP A 91 -0.55 -11.03 11.23
C ASP A 91 -0.84 -12.22 10.32
N VAL A 92 -2.11 -12.60 10.16
CA VAL A 92 -2.55 -13.69 9.26
C VAL A 92 -2.19 -13.38 7.80
N TRP A 93 -2.34 -12.12 7.37
CA TRP A 93 -2.02 -11.70 5.99
C TRP A 93 -0.53 -11.55 5.72
N ASN A 94 0.31 -11.92 6.67
CA ASN A 94 1.73 -11.67 6.62
C ASN A 94 2.05 -10.16 6.62
N HIS A 95 2.61 -9.69 7.70
CA HIS A 95 3.06 -8.32 7.92
C HIS A 95 3.73 -7.70 6.66
N SER A 96 4.54 -8.47 5.94
CA SER A 96 5.20 -8.01 4.72
C SER A 96 4.24 -7.67 3.58
N LEU A 97 3.18 -8.47 3.38
CA LEU A 97 2.21 -8.23 2.32
C LEU A 97 1.35 -6.99 2.61
N PHE A 98 0.93 -6.83 3.86
CA PHE A 98 0.21 -5.64 4.30
C PHE A 98 1.07 -4.37 4.14
N LEU A 99 2.34 -4.43 4.56
CA LEU A 99 3.29 -3.34 4.38
C LEU A 99 3.48 -2.99 2.90
N ILE A 100 3.68 -3.99 2.02
CA ILE A 100 3.83 -3.75 0.58
C ILE A 100 2.58 -3.08 0.00
N THR A 101 1.40 -3.51 0.41
CA THR A 101 0.13 -2.89 -0.01
C THR A 101 0.07 -1.41 0.39
N LEU A 102 0.38 -1.09 1.64
CA LEU A 102 0.42 0.30 2.12
C LEU A 102 1.46 1.14 1.37
N VAL A 103 2.64 0.56 1.09
CA VAL A 103 3.70 1.21 0.31
C VAL A 103 3.23 1.55 -1.11
N HIS A 104 2.53 0.63 -1.76
CA HIS A 104 2.00 0.87 -3.10
C HIS A 104 0.87 1.89 -3.12
N CYS A 105 -0.01 1.87 -2.14
CA CYS A 105 -1.03 2.91 -1.93
C CYS A 105 -0.37 4.28 -1.77
N ALA A 106 0.59 4.40 -0.88
CA ALA A 106 1.33 5.64 -0.62
C ALA A 106 2.04 6.16 -1.88
N LYS A 107 2.78 5.30 -2.59
CA LYS A 107 3.44 5.66 -3.86
C LYS A 107 2.45 6.12 -4.92
N SER A 108 1.32 5.46 -5.06
CA SER A 108 0.33 5.80 -6.08
C SER A 108 -0.31 7.15 -5.82
N VAL A 109 -0.62 7.47 -4.56
CA VAL A 109 -1.11 8.80 -4.19
C VAL A 109 -0.08 9.88 -4.48
N CYS A 110 1.22 9.63 -4.22
CA CYS A 110 2.30 10.58 -4.48
C CYS A 110 2.61 10.77 -5.97
N LEU A 111 2.54 9.70 -6.77
CA LEU A 111 2.98 9.71 -8.17
C LEU A 111 1.87 10.02 -9.16
N THR A 112 0.62 9.84 -8.80
CA THR A 112 -0.51 10.13 -9.68
C THR A 112 -0.85 11.62 -9.65
N LYS A 113 -1.42 12.10 -10.76
CA LYS A 113 -2.03 13.45 -10.84
C LYS A 113 -3.22 13.63 -9.86
N PHE A 114 -3.64 12.58 -9.19
CA PHE A 114 -4.54 12.58 -8.04
C PHE A 114 -3.77 13.01 -6.78
N LYS A 115 -3.14 14.18 -6.82
CA LYS A 115 -2.63 14.82 -5.60
C LYS A 115 -3.81 15.23 -4.71
N ASP A 116 -4.44 14.23 -4.14
CA ASP A 116 -5.32 14.46 -3.00
C ASP A 116 -4.46 14.35 -1.74
N ASP A 117 -3.77 15.46 -1.44
CA ASP A 117 -2.93 15.54 -0.24
C ASP A 117 -3.75 15.26 1.03
N THR A 118 -5.08 15.43 0.97
CA THR A 118 -5.99 15.15 2.07
C THR A 118 -6.23 13.65 2.26
N LEU A 119 -6.34 12.87 1.18
CA LEU A 119 -6.53 11.42 1.28
C LEU A 119 -5.33 10.75 1.94
N PHE A 120 -4.12 11.15 1.53
CA PHE A 120 -2.90 10.60 2.12
C PHE A 120 -2.73 11.02 3.58
N SER A 121 -2.94 12.31 3.89
CA SER A 121 -2.90 12.79 5.27
C SER A 121 -3.88 12.03 6.16
N ASN A 122 -5.12 11.87 5.72
CA ASN A 122 -6.12 11.10 6.43
C ASN A 122 -5.70 9.64 6.68
N LEU A 123 -5.12 8.99 5.65
CA LEU A 123 -4.60 7.62 5.81
C LEU A 123 -3.51 7.57 6.88
N MET A 124 -2.56 8.50 6.85
CA MET A 124 -1.45 8.51 7.80
C MET A 124 -1.90 8.79 9.23
N ASP A 125 -2.87 9.69 9.42
CA ASP A 125 -3.45 9.97 10.73
C ASP A 125 -4.16 8.72 11.30
N LEU A 126 -4.97 8.05 10.48
CA LEU A 126 -5.65 6.81 10.87
C LEU A 126 -4.67 5.68 11.19
N LEU A 127 -3.61 5.49 10.38
CA LEU A 127 -2.57 4.50 10.66
C LEU A 127 -1.83 4.80 11.96
N LYS A 128 -1.55 6.08 12.24
CA LYS A 128 -0.94 6.49 13.51
C LYS A 128 -1.82 6.15 14.71
N GLU A 129 -3.11 6.39 14.59
CA GLU A 129 -4.07 5.99 15.65
C GLU A 129 -4.03 4.49 15.91
N GLU A 130 -3.97 3.65 14.86
CA GLU A 130 -3.91 2.19 15.01
C GLU A 130 -2.58 1.73 15.63
N VAL A 131 -1.47 2.42 15.35
CA VAL A 131 -0.20 2.19 16.05
C VAL A 131 -0.34 2.50 17.54
N MET A 132 -0.92 3.65 17.89
CA MET A 132 -1.10 4.06 19.30
C MET A 132 -2.04 3.15 20.07
N LYS A 133 -2.98 2.47 19.40
CA LYS A 133 -3.86 1.43 19.98
C LYS A 133 -3.17 0.06 20.07
N GLY A 134 -2.02 -0.14 19.45
CA GLY A 134 -1.32 -1.43 19.36
C GLY A 134 -1.87 -2.39 18.32
N ASN A 135 -2.76 -1.94 17.44
CA ASN A 135 -3.33 -2.74 16.36
C ASN A 135 -2.39 -2.81 15.14
N LEU A 136 -1.49 -1.86 15.00
CA LEU A 136 -0.51 -1.80 13.91
C LEU A 136 0.92 -1.70 14.48
N TYR A 137 1.87 -2.32 13.80
CA TYR A 137 3.28 -2.22 14.18
C TYR A 137 3.85 -0.84 13.84
N PRO A 138 4.60 -0.19 14.74
CA PRO A 138 5.21 1.12 14.50
C PRO A 138 6.12 1.18 13.28
N ASP A 139 6.83 0.10 12.97
CA ASP A 139 7.73 0.02 11.82
C ASP A 139 6.99 0.01 10.47
N VAL A 140 5.75 -0.51 10.43
CA VAL A 140 4.87 -0.40 9.25
C VAL A 140 4.55 1.06 8.99
N TYR A 141 4.05 1.77 10.00
CA TYR A 141 3.75 3.18 9.91
C TYR A 141 4.97 4.01 9.47
N ALA A 142 6.10 3.82 10.15
CA ALA A 142 7.34 4.52 9.86
C ALA A 142 7.82 4.28 8.41
N SER A 143 7.71 3.04 7.92
CA SER A 143 8.12 2.68 6.57
C SER A 143 7.25 3.35 5.50
N VAL A 144 5.94 3.40 5.71
CA VAL A 144 5.00 4.07 4.80
C VAL A 144 5.21 5.58 4.82
N TYR A 145 5.36 6.17 6.01
CA TYR A 145 5.63 7.59 6.17
C TYR A 145 6.92 8.02 5.47
N ASP A 146 7.99 7.25 5.66
CA ASP A 146 9.30 7.55 5.07
C ASP A 146 9.30 7.52 3.54
N ILE A 147 8.52 6.63 2.94
CA ILE A 147 8.37 6.60 1.48
C ILE A 147 7.81 7.91 0.96
N VAL A 148 6.73 8.40 1.56
CA VAL A 148 6.11 9.66 1.15
C VAL A 148 7.00 10.85 1.47
N TYR A 149 7.60 10.84 2.63
CA TYR A 149 8.56 11.88 3.03
C TYR A 149 9.70 11.96 2.03
N TRP A 150 10.24 10.81 1.60
CA TRP A 150 11.29 10.74 0.59
C TRP A 150 10.86 11.32 -0.77
N PHE A 151 9.66 11.01 -1.24
CA PHE A 151 9.15 11.59 -2.50
C PHE A 151 9.02 13.11 -2.46
N ASN A 152 8.71 13.68 -1.30
CA ASN A 152 8.50 15.12 -1.14
C ASN A 152 9.78 15.89 -0.77
N HIS A 153 10.67 15.27 0.00
CA HIS A 153 11.82 15.94 0.60
C HIS A 153 13.18 15.32 0.23
N ASN A 154 13.17 14.19 -0.48
CA ASN A 154 14.36 13.40 -0.81
C ASN A 154 15.18 12.94 0.40
N LYS A 155 14.51 12.80 1.56
CA LYS A 155 15.03 12.38 2.84
C LYS A 155 14.11 11.37 3.53
N SER A 156 14.60 10.67 4.54
CA SER A 156 13.86 9.75 5.40
C SER A 156 13.57 10.42 6.74
N TYR A 157 12.37 10.36 7.24
CA TYR A 157 11.98 11.00 8.51
C TYR A 157 12.29 10.12 9.73
N TYR A 158 11.99 8.82 9.60
CA TYR A 158 12.25 7.82 10.64
C TYR A 158 13.50 6.97 10.36
N GLY A 159 14.17 7.17 9.22
CA GLY A 159 15.34 6.40 8.82
C GLY A 159 15.06 4.97 8.36
N ARG A 160 13.85 4.70 7.85
CA ARG A 160 13.45 3.37 7.35
C ARG A 160 13.60 3.25 5.83
N GLN A 161 13.79 4.35 5.11
CA GLN A 161 13.86 4.34 3.66
C GLN A 161 15.24 3.89 3.16
N VAL A 162 15.20 2.88 2.32
CA VAL A 162 16.36 2.39 1.56
C VAL A 162 16.13 2.65 0.08
N SER A 163 17.13 3.11 -0.60
CA SER A 163 17.14 3.30 -2.05
C SER A 163 18.18 2.40 -2.71
N VAL A 164 18.10 2.30 -4.04
CA VAL A 164 19.06 1.53 -4.85
C VAL A 164 19.67 2.46 -5.87
N ASP A 165 20.99 2.48 -5.93
CA ASP A 165 21.72 3.18 -6.99
C ASP A 165 21.41 2.48 -8.34
N PRO A 166 20.80 3.16 -9.31
CA PRO A 166 20.39 2.55 -10.56
C PRO A 166 21.59 2.12 -11.44
N LYS A 167 22.79 2.64 -11.17
CA LYS A 167 23.99 2.32 -11.94
C LYS A 167 24.72 1.10 -11.39
N THR A 168 24.77 0.98 -10.07
CA THR A 168 25.56 -0.06 -9.40
C THR A 168 24.73 -1.18 -8.81
N GLY A 169 23.40 -0.98 -8.66
CA GLY A 169 22.52 -1.88 -7.93
C GLY A 169 22.74 -1.88 -6.42
N THR A 170 23.63 -1.03 -5.91
CA THR A 170 23.98 -0.98 -4.49
C THR A 170 22.85 -0.36 -3.68
N ARG A 171 22.45 -1.01 -2.59
CA ARG A 171 21.49 -0.47 -1.63
C ARG A 171 22.18 0.51 -0.69
N PHE A 172 21.52 1.64 -0.42
CA PHE A 172 21.99 2.62 0.54
C PHE A 172 20.82 3.18 1.34
N CYS A 173 21.10 3.57 2.59
CA CYS A 173 20.12 4.26 3.42
C CYS A 173 19.97 5.70 2.91
N VAL A 174 18.73 6.14 2.76
CA VAL A 174 18.43 7.53 2.42
C VAL A 174 18.83 8.44 3.60
N GLU A 175 19.33 9.63 3.28
CA GLU A 175 19.67 10.63 4.29
C GLU A 175 18.49 10.89 5.25
N ILE A 176 18.77 10.93 6.54
CA ILE A 176 17.76 11.14 7.56
C ILE A 176 17.59 12.64 7.80
N GLU A 177 16.34 13.11 7.80
CA GLU A 177 15.98 14.45 8.19
C GLU A 177 16.29 14.64 9.68
N ASP A 178 17.10 15.65 9.99
CA ASP A 178 17.47 15.97 11.36
C ASP A 178 17.82 14.75 12.23
N VAL A 179 19.01 14.20 12.00
CA VAL A 179 19.51 12.98 12.67
C VAL A 179 19.47 13.12 14.20
N GLY A 180 19.66 14.33 14.73
CA GLY A 180 19.65 14.57 16.18
C GLY A 180 18.30 14.26 16.85
N ASP A 181 17.20 14.40 16.11
CA ASP A 181 15.85 14.19 16.63
C ASP A 181 15.23 12.85 16.21
N VAL A 182 15.92 12.01 15.44
CA VAL A 182 15.34 10.78 14.89
C VAL A 182 14.86 9.82 15.97
N ASP A 183 15.62 9.64 17.05
CA ASP A 183 15.26 8.72 18.13
C ASP A 183 14.07 9.24 18.93
N LYS A 184 13.95 10.56 19.09
CA LYS A 184 12.77 11.18 19.71
C LYS A 184 11.51 10.89 18.85
N ARG A 185 11.59 11.13 17.54
CA ARG A 185 10.47 10.84 16.61
C ARG A 185 10.06 9.37 16.63
N ARG A 186 11.04 8.47 16.69
CA ARG A 186 10.80 7.02 16.79
C ARG A 186 10.09 6.68 18.10
N ALA A 187 10.57 7.22 19.22
CA ALA A 187 9.95 7.00 20.52
C ALA A 187 8.49 7.47 20.58
N GLU A 188 8.14 8.57 19.87
CA GLU A 188 6.76 9.10 19.82
C GLU A 188 5.76 8.11 19.21
N ILE A 189 6.21 7.16 18.42
CA ILE A 189 5.37 6.12 17.82
C ILE A 189 5.65 4.71 18.39
N GLY A 190 6.49 4.62 19.41
CA GLY A 190 6.85 3.33 20.04
C GLY A 190 7.86 2.49 19.27
N LEU A 191 8.75 3.10 18.50
CA LEU A 191 9.82 2.48 17.70
C LEU A 191 11.13 2.53 18.42
#